data_252443bc516d0afd46b95267fe8b0bd0
#
_entry.id   252443bc516d0afd46b95267fe8b0bd0
#
_cell.length_a   1.000
_cell.length_b   1.000
_cell.length_c   1.000
_cell.angle_alpha   90.00
_cell.angle_beta   90.00
_cell.angle_gamma   90.00
#
_symmetry.space_group_name_H-M   'P 1'
#
loop_
_entity.id
_entity.type
_entity.pdbx_description
1 polymer ?
#
loop_
_entity_poly.entity_id
_entity_poly.type
_entity_poly.pdbx_seq_one_letter_code
_entity_poly.pdbx_strand_id
1 'polypeptide(L)'
;MPGMFTLNALPNWMTIMRIVIAPLIAVFIWIDEPAYGYQVALALYTIASVTDYIDGYMARRLKVESPLGEMLDPIADKLLVAAVLLALASVTSSGWVFLAPALTILIREFMISGLREFLAKQNVSAPVTRLAKWKTTAQILALGFLMGAPGFPGFPFAHEIGITLLWLAAILTVQTGSGYVINALKYVTDNGQTAKRKKS
;
A
#
# COMPACT_ATOMS: atom_id res chain seq x y z
N MET A 1 -20.65 -26.40 18.61
CA MET A 1 -20.32 -25.52 17.51
C MET A 1 -18.94 -25.88 16.96
N PRO A 2 -18.82 -26.74 15.99
CA PRO A 2 -17.57 -27.02 15.28
C PRO A 2 -17.69 -26.43 13.88
N GLY A 3 -16.89 -25.44 13.49
CA GLY A 3 -16.91 -24.93 12.12
C GLY A 3 -16.26 -23.57 11.89
N MET A 4 -15.44 -23.05 12.82
CA MET A 4 -14.82 -21.74 12.68
C MET A 4 -13.44 -21.74 12.00
N PHE A 5 -12.99 -22.91 11.55
CA PHE A 5 -11.76 -23.06 10.76
C PHE A 5 -12.08 -23.63 9.37
N THR A 6 -13.01 -23.01 8.69
CA THR A 6 -13.27 -23.35 7.30
C THR A 6 -12.29 -22.58 6.40
N LEU A 7 -12.04 -23.09 5.19
CA LEU A 7 -11.24 -22.44 4.14
C LEU A 7 -11.59 -20.95 3.91
N ASN A 8 -12.80 -20.54 4.31
CA ASN A 8 -13.28 -19.16 4.29
C ASN A 8 -12.62 -18.24 5.34
N ALA A 9 -11.96 -18.80 6.36
CA ALA A 9 -11.28 -18.01 7.40
C ALA A 9 -9.82 -17.67 7.03
N LEU A 10 -9.23 -18.40 6.09
CA LEU A 10 -7.82 -18.26 5.72
C LEU A 10 -7.47 -16.85 5.23
N PRO A 11 -8.21 -16.23 4.28
CA PRO A 11 -7.92 -14.86 3.82
C PRO A 11 -7.97 -13.84 4.96
N ASN A 12 -8.97 -13.96 5.86
CA ASN A 12 -9.11 -13.04 6.98
C ASN A 12 -7.92 -13.11 7.95
N TRP A 13 -7.40 -14.32 8.22
CA TRP A 13 -6.23 -14.48 9.08
C TRP A 13 -4.99 -13.82 8.48
N MET A 14 -4.81 -13.91 7.17
CA MET A 14 -3.65 -13.34 6.48
C MET A 14 -3.71 -11.81 6.45
N THR A 15 -4.89 -11.23 6.31
CA THR A 15 -5.11 -9.79 6.45
C THR A 15 -4.81 -9.30 7.87
N ILE A 16 -5.30 -10.00 8.90
CA ILE A 16 -5.02 -9.68 10.31
C ILE A 16 -3.52 -9.81 10.58
N MET A 17 -2.88 -10.85 10.08
CA MET A 17 -1.44 -11.07 10.22
C MET A 17 -0.65 -9.89 9.64
N ARG A 18 -1.02 -9.35 8.47
CA ARG A 18 -0.39 -8.13 7.90
C ARG A 18 -0.54 -6.92 8.80
N ILE A 19 -1.72 -6.71 9.41
CA ILE A 19 -1.95 -5.61 10.34
C ILE A 19 -1.03 -5.70 11.56
N VAL A 20 -0.79 -6.92 12.06
CA VAL A 20 0.13 -7.17 13.20
C VAL A 20 1.59 -7.07 12.78
N ILE A 21 1.95 -7.57 11.60
CA ILE A 21 3.32 -7.54 11.08
C ILE A 21 3.78 -6.10 10.79
N ALA A 22 2.91 -5.23 10.32
CA ALA A 22 3.26 -3.86 9.95
C ALA A 22 3.97 -3.09 11.09
N PRO A 23 3.44 -2.99 12.32
CA PRO A 23 4.15 -2.36 13.42
C PRO A 23 5.40 -3.14 13.87
N LEU A 24 5.42 -4.48 13.75
CA LEU A 24 6.61 -5.25 14.07
C LEU A 24 7.77 -4.93 13.14
N ILE A 25 7.54 -4.75 11.85
CA ILE A 25 8.58 -4.30 10.90
C ILE A 25 9.18 -2.96 11.36
N ALA A 26 8.33 -2.01 11.76
CA ALA A 26 8.79 -0.72 12.26
C ALA A 26 9.67 -0.86 13.51
N VAL A 27 9.31 -1.73 14.43
CA VAL A 27 10.10 -2.02 15.63
C VAL A 27 11.45 -2.62 15.25
N PHE A 28 11.52 -3.58 14.32
CA PHE A 28 12.77 -4.19 13.90
C PHE A 28 13.70 -3.22 13.15
N ILE A 29 13.16 -2.25 12.41
CA ILE A 29 13.95 -1.16 11.79
C ILE A 29 14.61 -0.28 12.87
N TRP A 30 14.03 -0.21 14.07
CA TRP A 30 14.48 0.64 15.18
C TRP A 30 15.41 -0.06 16.18
N ILE A 31 15.66 -1.34 16.03
CA ILE A 31 16.56 -2.10 16.94
C ILE A 31 18.01 -1.64 16.77
N ASP A 32 18.74 -1.59 17.90
CA ASP A 32 20.15 -1.12 17.99
C ASP A 32 21.16 -1.99 17.22
N GLU A 33 20.79 -3.19 16.79
CA GLU A 33 21.58 -4.03 15.87
C GLU A 33 21.08 -3.86 14.42
N PRO A 34 21.53 -2.83 13.69
CA PRO A 34 20.92 -2.44 12.42
C PRO A 34 20.87 -3.58 11.40
N ALA A 35 21.97 -4.31 11.20
CA ALA A 35 22.02 -5.38 10.21
C ALA A 35 20.98 -6.47 10.50
N TYR A 36 20.91 -6.96 11.72
CA TYR A 36 19.93 -7.98 12.12
C TYR A 36 18.49 -7.46 12.07
N GLY A 37 18.24 -6.27 12.61
CA GLY A 37 16.92 -5.65 12.61
C GLY A 37 16.37 -5.48 11.20
N TYR A 38 17.18 -4.96 10.28
CA TYR A 38 16.77 -4.79 8.87
C TYR A 38 16.58 -6.13 8.13
N GLN A 39 17.38 -7.16 8.43
CA GLN A 39 17.18 -8.50 7.85
C GLN A 39 15.83 -9.08 8.27
N VAL A 40 15.49 -8.99 9.56
CA VAL A 40 14.19 -9.46 10.07
C VAL A 40 13.04 -8.63 9.50
N ALA A 41 13.18 -7.30 9.47
CA ALA A 41 12.20 -6.40 8.87
C ALA A 41 11.94 -6.74 7.39
N LEU A 42 13.00 -6.96 6.61
CA LEU A 42 12.91 -7.36 5.20
C LEU A 42 12.24 -8.74 5.03
N ALA A 43 12.58 -9.70 5.88
CA ALA A 43 11.95 -11.02 5.85
C ALA A 43 10.43 -10.93 6.14
N LEU A 44 10.04 -10.22 7.21
CA LEU A 44 8.64 -9.99 7.55
C LEU A 44 7.89 -9.26 6.43
N TYR A 45 8.49 -8.21 5.86
CA TYR A 45 7.93 -7.47 4.75
C TYR A 45 7.73 -8.33 3.50
N THR A 46 8.71 -9.17 3.18
CA THR A 46 8.64 -10.09 2.03
C THR A 46 7.52 -11.11 2.24
N ILE A 47 7.44 -11.71 3.43
CA ILE A 47 6.37 -12.64 3.79
C ILE A 47 5.00 -11.95 3.66
N ALA A 48 4.83 -10.76 4.24
CA ALA A 48 3.58 -10.02 4.17
C ALA A 48 3.17 -9.68 2.72
N SER A 49 4.14 -9.27 1.88
CA SER A 49 3.88 -8.92 0.47
C SER A 49 3.57 -10.14 -0.40
N VAL A 50 4.26 -11.26 -0.18
CA VAL A 50 4.05 -12.51 -0.93
C VAL A 50 2.72 -13.15 -0.54
N THR A 51 2.41 -13.20 0.76
CA THR A 51 1.14 -13.73 1.24
C THR A 51 -0.03 -12.94 0.68
N ASP A 52 0.03 -11.61 0.66
CA ASP A 52 -0.99 -10.75 0.05
C ASP A 52 -1.26 -11.09 -1.42
N TYR A 53 -0.19 -11.27 -2.19
CA TYR A 53 -0.32 -11.65 -3.59
C TYR A 53 -1.00 -13.01 -3.77
N ILE A 54 -0.61 -14.00 -2.96
CA ILE A 54 -1.17 -15.37 -2.99
C ILE A 54 -2.63 -15.35 -2.58
N ASP A 55 -2.97 -14.63 -1.51
CA ASP A 55 -4.34 -14.55 -0.99
C ASP A 55 -5.30 -13.90 -1.97
N GLY A 56 -4.91 -12.76 -2.50
CA GLY A 56 -5.67 -12.08 -3.53
C GLY A 56 -5.88 -12.94 -4.78
N TYR A 57 -4.90 -13.78 -5.13
CA TYR A 57 -5.05 -14.74 -6.23
C TYR A 57 -6.01 -15.89 -5.86
N MET A 58 -5.87 -16.47 -4.68
CA MET A 58 -6.70 -17.58 -4.21
C MET A 58 -8.15 -17.17 -3.97
N ALA A 59 -8.37 -16.02 -3.31
CA ALA A 59 -9.72 -15.50 -3.05
C ALA A 59 -10.52 -15.31 -4.35
N ARG A 60 -9.88 -14.71 -5.37
CA ARG A 60 -10.50 -14.54 -6.70
C ARG A 60 -10.77 -15.86 -7.39
N ARG A 61 -9.89 -16.86 -7.26
CA ARG A 61 -10.05 -18.16 -7.92
C ARG A 61 -11.11 -19.03 -7.25
N LEU A 62 -11.18 -19.00 -5.92
CA LEU A 62 -12.09 -19.81 -5.13
C LEU A 62 -13.46 -19.13 -4.90
N LYS A 63 -13.61 -17.85 -5.28
CA LYS A 63 -14.79 -17.02 -5.03
C LYS A 63 -15.21 -17.00 -3.55
N VAL A 64 -14.24 -17.06 -2.65
CA VAL A 64 -14.42 -17.08 -1.20
C VAL A 64 -13.96 -15.73 -0.66
N GLU A 65 -14.80 -14.72 -0.84
CA GLU A 65 -14.57 -13.40 -0.26
C GLU A 65 -15.45 -13.26 0.99
N SER A 66 -14.84 -12.82 2.09
CA SER A 66 -15.59 -12.54 3.31
C SER A 66 -15.81 -11.02 3.43
N PRO A 67 -16.96 -10.56 3.95
CA PRO A 67 -17.21 -9.13 4.18
C PRO A 67 -16.15 -8.47 5.07
N LEU A 68 -15.58 -9.23 6.02
CA LEU A 68 -14.53 -8.74 6.90
C LEU A 68 -13.20 -8.56 6.13
N GLY A 69 -12.82 -9.51 5.27
CA GLY A 69 -11.63 -9.40 4.42
C GLY A 69 -11.74 -8.24 3.45
N GLU A 70 -12.87 -8.11 2.76
CA GLU A 70 -13.13 -7.00 1.83
C GLU A 70 -12.96 -5.63 2.49
N MET A 71 -13.36 -5.50 3.76
CA MET A 71 -13.18 -4.27 4.54
C MET A 71 -11.74 -4.07 5.01
N LEU A 72 -11.07 -5.13 5.48
CA LEU A 72 -9.75 -5.03 6.13
C LEU A 72 -8.59 -4.99 5.13
N ASP A 73 -8.69 -5.64 3.97
CA ASP A 73 -7.61 -5.69 2.96
C ASP A 73 -7.09 -4.30 2.54
N PRO A 74 -7.97 -3.34 2.17
CA PRO A 74 -7.49 -2.01 1.79
C PRO A 74 -6.84 -1.24 2.95
N ILE A 75 -7.16 -1.61 4.19
CA ILE A 75 -6.59 -1.00 5.40
C ILE A 75 -5.21 -1.62 5.65
N ALA A 76 -5.10 -2.95 5.62
CA ALA A 76 -3.88 -3.69 5.87
C ALA A 76 -2.75 -3.29 4.90
N ASP A 77 -3.07 -3.16 3.59
CA ASP A 77 -2.11 -2.75 2.57
C ASP A 77 -1.53 -1.37 2.83
N LYS A 78 -2.38 -0.40 3.17
CA LYS A 78 -1.94 0.96 3.46
C LYS A 78 -1.17 1.04 4.77
N LEU A 79 -1.60 0.29 5.78
CA LEU A 79 -0.94 0.25 7.07
C LEU A 79 0.48 -0.31 6.95
N LEU A 80 0.68 -1.39 6.17
CA LEU A 80 1.98 -1.98 5.92
C LEU A 80 2.94 -0.96 5.27
N VAL A 81 2.50 -0.32 4.19
CA VAL A 81 3.31 0.67 3.47
C VAL A 81 3.60 1.89 4.35
N ALA A 82 2.59 2.40 5.07
CA ALA A 82 2.74 3.56 5.94
C ALA A 82 3.72 3.28 7.09
N ALA A 83 3.60 2.12 7.75
CA ALA A 83 4.48 1.73 8.84
C ALA A 83 5.95 1.65 8.38
N VAL A 84 6.21 1.00 7.23
CA VAL A 84 7.57 0.89 6.68
C VAL A 84 8.12 2.26 6.27
N LEU A 85 7.35 3.08 5.54
CA LEU A 85 7.80 4.41 5.12
C LEU A 85 8.09 5.33 6.31
N LEU A 86 7.25 5.32 7.35
CA LEU A 86 7.44 6.12 8.55
C LEU A 86 8.66 5.64 9.35
N ALA A 87 8.84 4.32 9.50
CA ALA A 87 10.00 3.76 10.18
C ALA A 87 11.30 4.10 9.44
N LEU A 88 11.34 3.93 8.11
CA LEU A 88 12.50 4.31 7.30
C LEU A 88 12.77 5.82 7.36
N ALA A 89 11.72 6.65 7.34
CA ALA A 89 11.86 8.11 7.45
C ALA A 89 12.51 8.55 8.77
N SER A 90 12.27 7.82 9.86
CA SER A 90 12.80 8.16 11.18
C SER A 90 14.29 7.83 11.36
N VAL A 91 14.83 6.91 10.54
CA VAL A 91 16.22 6.42 10.67
C VAL A 91 17.11 6.80 9.48
N THR A 92 16.52 7.23 8.36
CA THR A 92 17.28 7.58 7.14
C THR A 92 17.98 8.91 7.27
N SER A 93 19.23 8.97 6.78
CA SER A 93 19.98 10.22 6.61
C SER A 93 19.69 10.93 5.28
N SER A 94 18.89 10.34 4.40
CA SER A 94 18.64 10.85 3.04
C SER A 94 17.75 12.09 2.99
N GLY A 95 17.21 12.57 4.11
CA GLY A 95 16.46 13.81 4.22
C GLY A 95 15.32 13.90 3.20
N TRP A 96 15.26 15.02 2.47
CA TRP A 96 14.21 15.28 1.48
C TRP A 96 14.22 14.33 0.28
N VAL A 97 15.35 13.73 -0.05
CA VAL A 97 15.46 12.77 -1.16
C VAL A 97 14.61 11.52 -0.91
N PHE A 98 14.48 11.12 0.36
CA PHE A 98 13.56 10.07 0.78
C PHE A 98 12.17 10.61 1.14
N LEU A 99 12.10 11.70 1.91
CA LEU A 99 10.85 12.17 2.50
C LEU A 99 9.84 12.65 1.45
N ALA A 100 10.29 13.35 0.41
CA ALA A 100 9.39 13.87 -0.62
C ALA A 100 8.63 12.76 -1.37
N PRO A 101 9.28 11.72 -1.94
CA PRO A 101 8.55 10.62 -2.58
C PRO A 101 7.72 9.80 -1.58
N ALA A 102 8.19 9.60 -0.35
CA ALA A 102 7.44 8.90 0.69
C ALA A 102 6.13 9.60 1.05
N LEU A 103 6.18 10.91 1.31
CA LEU A 103 4.98 11.73 1.56
C LEU A 103 4.02 11.73 0.36
N THR A 104 4.57 11.87 -0.86
CA THR A 104 3.77 11.84 -2.08
C THR A 104 2.98 10.52 -2.20
N ILE A 105 3.64 9.40 -1.94
CA ILE A 105 2.99 8.09 -1.94
C ILE A 105 1.91 8.02 -0.86
N LEU A 106 2.22 8.36 0.38
CA LEU A 106 1.28 8.28 1.51
C LEU A 106 0.03 9.16 1.29
N ILE A 107 0.24 10.44 0.98
CA ILE A 107 -0.86 11.38 0.74
C ILE A 107 -1.78 10.84 -0.36
N ARG A 108 -1.20 10.39 -1.46
CA ARG A 108 -1.98 9.86 -2.58
C ARG A 108 -2.69 8.56 -2.21
N GLU A 109 -2.07 7.62 -1.49
CA GLU A 109 -2.70 6.36 -1.08
C GLU A 109 -3.97 6.61 -0.27
N PHE A 110 -3.91 7.51 0.71
CA PHE A 110 -5.06 7.86 1.52
C PHE A 110 -6.12 8.62 0.71
N MET A 111 -5.70 9.63 -0.06
CA MET A 111 -6.61 10.44 -0.87
C MET A 111 -7.38 9.61 -1.89
N ILE A 112 -6.67 8.78 -2.67
CA ILE A 112 -7.33 7.96 -3.70
C ILE A 112 -8.19 6.85 -3.09
N SER A 113 -7.82 6.34 -1.92
CA SER A 113 -8.67 5.39 -1.21
C SER A 113 -10.01 6.02 -0.81
N GLY A 114 -9.98 7.20 -0.21
CA GLY A 114 -11.21 7.92 0.14
C GLY A 114 -12.06 8.28 -1.08
N LEU A 115 -11.42 8.77 -2.16
CA LEU A 115 -12.12 9.06 -3.42
C LEU A 115 -12.73 7.82 -4.05
N ARG A 116 -12.04 6.68 -4.03
CA ARG A 116 -12.57 5.42 -4.57
C ARG A 116 -13.78 4.95 -3.77
N GLU A 117 -13.72 5.00 -2.45
CA GLU A 117 -14.84 4.63 -1.59
C GLU A 117 -16.04 5.56 -1.81
N PHE A 118 -15.80 6.87 -1.92
CA PHE A 118 -16.84 7.85 -2.24
C PHE A 118 -17.51 7.54 -3.59
N LEU A 119 -16.73 7.34 -4.66
CA LEU A 119 -17.25 7.04 -6.00
C LEU A 119 -17.99 5.70 -6.03
N ALA A 120 -17.51 4.68 -5.30
CA ALA A 120 -18.18 3.38 -5.21
C ALA A 120 -19.58 3.50 -4.58
N LYS A 121 -19.73 4.30 -3.53
CA LYS A 121 -21.04 4.60 -2.92
C LYS A 121 -22.01 5.30 -3.87
N GLN A 122 -21.47 5.97 -4.90
CA GLN A 122 -22.27 6.64 -5.94
C GLN A 122 -22.47 5.78 -7.19
N ASN A 123 -22.10 4.50 -7.16
CA ASN A 123 -22.14 3.57 -8.30
C ASN A 123 -21.32 4.07 -9.53
N VAL A 124 -20.29 4.89 -9.30
CA VAL A 124 -19.36 5.35 -10.33
C VAL A 124 -18.13 4.43 -10.34
N SER A 125 -18.00 3.62 -11.39
CA SER A 125 -16.84 2.76 -11.54
C SER A 125 -15.63 3.55 -12.01
N ALA A 126 -14.49 3.38 -11.33
CA ALA A 126 -13.22 3.95 -11.74
C ALA A 126 -12.27 2.80 -12.15
N PRO A 127 -11.97 2.65 -13.44
CA PRO A 127 -11.19 1.52 -13.95
C PRO A 127 -9.75 1.56 -13.45
N VAL A 128 -9.23 0.40 -13.05
CA VAL A 128 -7.83 0.24 -12.66
C VAL A 128 -6.96 0.17 -13.90
N THR A 129 -6.01 1.08 -14.03
CA THR A 129 -5.07 1.11 -15.18
C THR A 129 -3.95 0.09 -15.02
N ARG A 130 -3.33 -0.34 -16.15
CA ARG A 130 -2.13 -1.20 -16.13
C ARG A 130 -0.96 -0.55 -15.38
N LEU A 131 -0.84 0.77 -15.44
CA LEU A 131 0.17 1.55 -14.72
C LEU A 131 0.06 1.40 -13.19
N ALA A 132 -1.15 1.17 -12.67
CA ALA A 132 -1.34 0.93 -11.23
C ALA A 132 -0.62 -0.33 -10.73
N LYS A 133 -0.45 -1.36 -11.58
CA LYS A 133 0.33 -2.55 -11.23
C LYS A 133 1.83 -2.24 -11.14
N TRP A 134 2.36 -1.51 -12.11
CA TRP A 134 3.77 -1.11 -12.12
C TRP A 134 4.13 -0.21 -10.92
N LYS A 135 3.23 0.71 -10.56
CA LYS A 135 3.37 1.51 -9.35
C LYS A 135 3.60 0.66 -8.10
N THR A 136 2.71 -0.33 -7.89
CA THR A 136 2.78 -1.21 -6.71
C THR A 136 4.05 -2.06 -6.72
N THR A 137 4.42 -2.61 -7.87
CA THR A 137 5.67 -3.37 -8.00
C THR A 137 6.90 -2.50 -7.70
N ALA A 138 6.98 -1.30 -8.27
CA ALA A 138 8.07 -0.37 -8.00
C ALA A 138 8.16 0.00 -6.52
N GLN A 139 7.02 0.23 -5.87
CA GLN A 139 6.94 0.55 -4.44
C GLN A 139 7.39 -0.62 -3.55
N ILE A 140 6.95 -1.85 -3.85
CA ILE A 140 7.36 -3.05 -3.10
C ILE A 140 8.87 -3.25 -3.22
N LEU A 141 9.41 -3.15 -4.43
CA LEU A 141 10.86 -3.29 -4.64
C LEU A 141 11.64 -2.15 -3.97
N ALA A 142 11.17 -0.91 -4.07
CA ALA A 142 11.82 0.23 -3.42
C ALA A 142 12.00 0.01 -1.92
N LEU A 143 10.94 -0.37 -1.22
CA LEU A 143 10.97 -0.63 0.21
C LEU A 143 11.85 -1.84 0.55
N GLY A 144 11.80 -2.89 -0.29
CA GLY A 144 12.68 -4.05 -0.15
C GLY A 144 14.16 -3.68 -0.26
N PHE A 145 14.57 -2.89 -1.26
CA PHE A 145 15.95 -2.43 -1.42
C PHE A 145 16.38 -1.49 -0.29
N LEU A 146 15.53 -0.59 0.17
CA LEU A 146 15.83 0.34 1.26
C LEU A 146 16.03 -0.37 2.60
N MET A 147 15.29 -1.45 2.87
CA MET A 147 15.55 -2.31 4.03
C MET A 147 16.73 -3.26 3.78
N GLY A 148 16.92 -3.70 2.56
CA GLY A 148 18.02 -4.59 2.19
C GLY A 148 19.40 -3.94 2.30
N ALA A 149 19.52 -2.65 2.01
CA ALA A 149 20.78 -1.93 2.00
C ALA A 149 21.54 -2.01 3.35
N PRO A 150 20.92 -1.66 4.50
CA PRO A 150 21.61 -1.81 5.79
C PRO A 150 21.66 -3.28 6.26
N GLY A 151 20.69 -4.11 5.87
CA GLY A 151 20.66 -5.53 6.26
C GLY A 151 21.73 -6.40 5.58
N PHE A 152 22.18 -6.00 4.39
CA PHE A 152 23.15 -6.74 3.58
C PHE A 152 24.21 -5.80 3.00
N PRO A 153 25.21 -5.37 3.80
CA PRO A 153 26.21 -4.39 3.37
C PRO A 153 27.07 -4.80 2.16
N GLY A 154 27.08 -6.10 1.85
CA GLY A 154 27.80 -6.63 0.67
C GLY A 154 27.13 -6.33 -0.68
N PHE A 155 25.96 -5.71 -0.69
CA PHE A 155 25.25 -5.34 -1.93
C PHE A 155 25.37 -3.81 -2.15
N PRO A 156 26.42 -3.36 -2.86
CA PRO A 156 26.60 -1.95 -3.17
C PRO A 156 25.43 -1.45 -4.02
N PHE A 157 25.13 -0.15 -3.93
CA PHE A 157 24.06 0.51 -4.65
C PHE A 157 22.61 0.10 -4.29
N ALA A 158 22.40 -0.78 -3.31
CA ALA A 158 21.05 -1.17 -2.89
C ALA A 158 20.22 0.05 -2.43
N HIS A 159 20.83 0.98 -1.72
CA HIS A 159 20.19 2.21 -1.26
C HIS A 159 19.79 3.12 -2.43
N GLU A 160 20.69 3.34 -3.38
CA GLU A 160 20.47 4.17 -4.58
C GLU A 160 19.39 3.58 -5.47
N ILE A 161 19.38 2.27 -5.64
CA ILE A 161 18.32 1.55 -6.37
C ILE A 161 17.00 1.75 -5.63
N GLY A 162 16.97 1.59 -4.31
CA GLY A 162 15.79 1.79 -3.49
C GLY A 162 15.20 3.20 -3.61
N ILE A 163 16.04 4.23 -3.51
CA ILE A 163 15.64 5.63 -3.70
C ILE A 163 15.12 5.88 -5.11
N THR A 164 15.81 5.39 -6.13
CA THR A 164 15.39 5.56 -7.53
C THR A 164 14.01 4.93 -7.78
N LEU A 165 13.80 3.71 -7.27
CA LEU A 165 12.51 3.02 -7.37
C LEU A 165 11.41 3.73 -6.57
N LEU A 166 11.75 4.35 -5.43
CA LEU A 166 10.80 5.11 -4.62
C LEU A 166 10.32 6.36 -5.36
N TRP A 167 11.22 7.09 -6.03
CA TRP A 167 10.87 8.20 -6.91
C TRP A 167 10.03 7.76 -8.10
N LEU A 168 10.40 6.65 -8.75
CA LEU A 168 9.60 6.08 -9.84
C LEU A 168 8.19 5.73 -9.36
N ALA A 169 8.06 5.08 -8.19
CA ALA A 169 6.77 4.77 -7.59
C ALA A 169 5.95 6.02 -7.28
N ALA A 170 6.59 7.11 -6.79
CA ALA A 170 5.93 8.37 -6.51
C ALA A 170 5.39 9.03 -7.80
N ILE A 171 6.19 9.07 -8.87
CA ILE A 171 5.77 9.61 -10.17
C ILE A 171 4.58 8.82 -10.74
N LEU A 172 4.69 7.48 -10.79
CA LEU A 172 3.61 6.61 -11.26
C LEU A 172 2.35 6.74 -10.38
N THR A 173 2.54 6.96 -9.09
CA THR A 173 1.46 7.16 -8.13
C THR A 173 0.67 8.44 -8.40
N VAL A 174 1.33 9.57 -8.70
CA VAL A 174 0.68 10.83 -9.08
C VAL A 174 -0.04 10.67 -10.41
N GLN A 175 0.63 10.11 -11.41
CA GLN A 175 0.06 9.92 -12.73
C GLN A 175 -1.21 9.04 -12.71
N THR A 176 -1.18 7.94 -11.96
CA THR A 176 -2.36 7.06 -11.85
C THR A 176 -3.45 7.63 -10.95
N GLY A 177 -3.11 8.52 -10.03
CA GLY A 177 -4.06 9.19 -9.13
C GLY A 177 -4.85 10.30 -9.80
N SER A 178 -4.27 11.03 -10.74
CA SER A 178 -4.89 12.18 -11.39
C SER A 178 -6.24 11.84 -12.05
N GLY A 179 -6.35 10.68 -12.69
CA GLY A 179 -7.60 10.22 -13.30
C GLY A 179 -8.75 10.06 -12.30
N TYR A 180 -8.46 9.58 -11.09
CA TYR A 180 -9.50 9.45 -10.04
C TYR A 180 -9.97 10.82 -9.54
N VAL A 181 -9.04 11.77 -9.36
CA VAL A 181 -9.36 13.14 -8.93
C VAL A 181 -10.23 13.83 -9.99
N ILE A 182 -9.86 13.74 -11.27
CA ILE A 182 -10.61 14.34 -12.37
C ILE A 182 -12.04 13.76 -12.45
N ASN A 183 -12.19 12.45 -12.33
CA ASN A 183 -13.50 11.79 -12.37
C ASN A 183 -14.38 12.18 -11.17
N ALA A 184 -13.79 12.28 -9.98
CA ALA A 184 -14.51 12.71 -8.78
C ALA A 184 -14.95 14.17 -8.89
N LEU A 185 -14.09 15.07 -9.38
CA LEU A 185 -14.44 16.46 -9.60
C LEU A 185 -15.57 16.63 -10.64
N LYS A 186 -15.49 15.92 -11.76
CA LYS A 186 -16.57 15.92 -12.77
C LYS A 186 -17.90 15.50 -12.17
N TYR A 187 -17.91 14.39 -11.43
CA TYR A 187 -19.12 13.89 -10.77
C TYR A 187 -19.74 14.91 -9.83
N VAL A 188 -18.93 15.57 -8.98
CA VAL A 188 -19.41 16.58 -8.04
C VAL A 188 -19.95 17.81 -8.77
N THR A 189 -19.28 18.25 -9.85
CA THR A 189 -19.68 19.43 -10.63
C THR A 189 -21.01 19.19 -11.36
N ASP A 190 -21.17 18.02 -12.02
CA ASP A 190 -22.36 17.69 -12.78
C ASP A 190 -23.58 17.52 -11.88
N ASN A 191 -23.44 16.85 -10.74
CA ASN A 191 -24.53 16.72 -9.78
C ASN A 191 -24.86 18.02 -9.04
N GLY A 192 -23.86 18.88 -8.80
CA GLY A 192 -24.06 20.22 -8.24
C GLY A 192 -24.91 21.11 -9.16
N GLN A 193 -24.73 21.02 -10.48
CA GLN A 193 -25.53 21.75 -11.47
C GLN A 193 -26.97 21.23 -11.59
N THR A 194 -27.12 19.90 -11.52
CA THR A 194 -28.46 19.26 -11.57
C THR A 194 -29.29 19.60 -10.32
N ALA A 195 -28.67 19.65 -9.16
CA ALA A 195 -29.34 20.05 -7.92
C ALA A 195 -29.77 21.52 -7.90
N LYS A 196 -28.97 22.42 -8.50
CA LYS A 196 -29.35 23.84 -8.67
C LYS A 196 -30.50 24.03 -9.63
N ARG A 197 -30.53 23.29 -10.76
CA ARG A 197 -31.65 23.34 -11.74
C ARG A 197 -32.99 22.84 -11.19
N LYS A 198 -32.99 21.95 -10.20
CA LYS A 198 -34.21 21.46 -9.54
C LYS A 198 -34.79 22.43 -8.48
N LYS A 199 -34.01 23.43 -8.06
CA LYS A 199 -34.43 24.43 -7.05
C LYS A 199 -34.81 25.77 -7.67
N SER A 200 -34.60 25.97 -8.95
CA SER A 200 -35.08 27.09 -9.76
C SER A 200 -36.33 26.73 -10.53
#